data_ec0b986680b134f2bd2987359b9edd16
#
_entry.id   ec0b986680b134f2bd2987359b9edd16
#
_cell.length_a   1.000
_cell.length_b   1.000
_cell.length_c   1.000
_cell.angle_alpha   90.00
_cell.angle_beta   90.00
_cell.angle_gamma   90.00
#
_symmetry.space_group_name_H-M   'P 1'
#
loop_
_entity.id
_entity.type
_entity.pdbx_description
1 polymer ?
#
loop_
_entity_poly.entity_id
_entity_poly.type
_entity_poly.pdbx_seq_one_letter_code
_entity_poly.pdbx_strand_id
1 'polypeptide(L)'
;DIACSAQKVLEKILFLIFKYAYEITGESTFLFSGGVAMNSAAVSKTNKLDFIKELNIPPSPGDSGASIGAAYYGFIKNLDNSSNTHNSKNNINNNLFPGKAPSNEDFFDLVFEKIADKNNIIEKTAEIISTNQIVATCYSNIETGPRALGHRSLICNAHNADLIKILSTDIKKRNLFRPTAPVVLKDK
;
A
#
# COMPACT_ATOMS: atom_id res chain seq x y z
N ASP A 1 -22.05 -3.72 -16.49
CA ASP A 1 -22.52 -4.86 -15.76
C ASP A 1 -21.63 -6.09 -15.80
N ILE A 2 -20.86 -6.33 -16.89
CA ILE A 2 -19.88 -7.43 -16.95
C ILE A 2 -18.82 -7.30 -15.84
N ALA A 3 -18.26 -6.12 -15.66
CA ALA A 3 -17.25 -5.89 -14.62
C ALA A 3 -17.80 -6.14 -13.20
N CYS A 4 -19.03 -5.69 -12.93
CA CYS A 4 -19.69 -5.96 -11.66
C CYS A 4 -19.95 -7.46 -11.44
N SER A 5 -20.36 -8.16 -12.50
CA SER A 5 -20.56 -9.60 -12.44
C SER A 5 -19.26 -10.37 -12.22
N ALA A 6 -18.20 -9.98 -12.93
CA ALA A 6 -16.86 -10.55 -12.73
C ALA A 6 -16.35 -10.35 -11.30
N GLN A 7 -16.54 -9.15 -10.73
CA GLN A 7 -16.17 -8.86 -9.34
C GLN A 7 -16.95 -9.76 -8.36
N LYS A 8 -18.27 -9.94 -8.55
CA LYS A 8 -19.08 -10.81 -7.70
C LYS A 8 -18.65 -12.27 -7.79
N VAL A 9 -18.31 -12.74 -8.99
CA VAL A 9 -17.80 -14.11 -9.18
C VAL A 9 -16.47 -14.29 -8.46
N LEU A 10 -15.54 -13.33 -8.59
CA LEU A 10 -14.26 -13.35 -7.90
C LEU A 10 -14.45 -13.42 -6.37
N GLU A 11 -15.31 -12.59 -5.82
CA GLU A 11 -15.61 -12.57 -4.37
C GLU A 11 -16.18 -13.93 -3.90
N LYS A 12 -17.05 -14.55 -4.70
CA LYS A 12 -17.60 -15.88 -4.39
C LYS A 12 -16.51 -16.96 -4.45
N ILE A 13 -15.61 -16.90 -5.44
CA ILE A 13 -14.50 -17.85 -5.55
C ILE A 13 -13.58 -17.72 -4.33
N LEU A 14 -13.21 -16.50 -3.94
CA LEU A 14 -12.38 -16.26 -2.76
C LEU A 14 -13.06 -16.81 -1.48
N PHE A 15 -14.35 -16.54 -1.30
CA PHE A 15 -15.10 -17.12 -0.18
C PHE A 15 -14.98 -18.64 -0.14
N LEU A 16 -15.17 -19.31 -1.29
CA LEU A 16 -15.08 -20.77 -1.36
C LEU A 16 -13.67 -21.30 -1.06
N ILE A 17 -12.65 -20.62 -1.56
CA ILE A 17 -11.23 -20.98 -1.32
C ILE A 17 -10.91 -20.86 0.18
N PHE A 18 -11.22 -19.74 0.82
CA PHE A 18 -10.94 -19.55 2.24
C PHE A 18 -11.76 -20.47 3.11
N LYS A 19 -13.03 -20.69 2.77
CA LYS A 19 -13.90 -21.66 3.48
C LYS A 19 -13.33 -23.06 3.42
N TYR A 20 -12.95 -23.51 2.22
CA TYR A 20 -12.33 -24.82 2.03
C TYR A 20 -11.02 -24.95 2.80
N ALA A 21 -10.15 -23.94 2.75
CA ALA A 21 -8.91 -23.93 3.51
C ALA A 21 -9.17 -24.04 5.02
N TYR A 22 -10.15 -23.30 5.53
CA TYR A 22 -10.59 -23.41 6.93
C TYR A 22 -11.12 -24.81 7.28
N GLU A 23 -11.96 -25.40 6.43
CA GLU A 23 -12.56 -26.72 6.66
C GLU A 23 -11.51 -27.85 6.73
N ILE A 24 -10.44 -27.76 5.94
CA ILE A 24 -9.39 -28.81 5.92
C ILE A 24 -8.29 -28.60 6.95
N THR A 25 -8.04 -27.36 7.41
CA THR A 25 -6.92 -27.05 8.32
C THR A 25 -7.37 -26.71 9.73
N GLY A 26 -8.59 -26.21 9.91
CA GLY A 26 -9.06 -25.62 11.16
C GLY A 26 -8.45 -24.25 11.47
N GLU A 27 -7.58 -23.73 10.59
CA GLU A 27 -6.87 -22.46 10.81
C GLU A 27 -7.76 -21.27 10.47
N SER A 28 -7.75 -20.25 11.33
CA SER A 28 -8.54 -19.02 11.17
C SER A 28 -7.66 -17.78 10.85
N THR A 29 -6.34 -17.96 10.84
CA THR A 29 -5.36 -16.93 10.46
C THR A 29 -4.80 -17.27 9.09
N PHE A 30 -4.93 -16.35 8.14
CA PHE A 30 -4.52 -16.56 6.76
C PHE A 30 -3.50 -15.53 6.29
N LEU A 31 -2.56 -15.98 5.48
CA LEU A 31 -1.70 -15.11 4.67
C LEU A 31 -2.23 -15.12 3.24
N PHE A 32 -2.60 -13.94 2.73
CA PHE A 32 -3.13 -13.79 1.39
C PHE A 32 -2.17 -12.96 0.53
N SER A 33 -1.57 -13.58 -0.47
CA SER A 33 -0.64 -12.97 -1.42
C SER A 33 -1.05 -13.25 -2.86
N GLY A 34 -0.41 -12.58 -3.80
CA GLY A 34 -0.76 -12.60 -5.22
C GLY A 34 -1.49 -11.33 -5.66
N GLY A 35 -1.57 -11.10 -6.98
CA GLY A 35 -2.20 -9.90 -7.55
C GLY A 35 -3.65 -9.67 -7.10
N VAL A 36 -4.40 -10.74 -6.83
CA VAL A 36 -5.79 -10.67 -6.36
C VAL A 36 -5.90 -10.07 -4.95
N ALA A 37 -4.88 -10.21 -4.11
CA ALA A 37 -4.84 -9.58 -2.80
C ALA A 37 -4.81 -8.03 -2.84
N MET A 38 -4.60 -7.45 -4.01
CA MET A 38 -4.73 -6.00 -4.24
C MET A 38 -6.17 -5.53 -4.50
N ASN A 39 -7.12 -6.46 -4.66
CA ASN A 39 -8.53 -6.15 -4.83
C ASN A 39 -9.17 -5.80 -3.48
N SER A 40 -9.17 -4.52 -3.14
CA SER A 40 -9.63 -4.03 -1.83
C SER A 40 -11.10 -4.38 -1.53
N ALA A 41 -11.97 -4.42 -2.54
CA ALA A 41 -13.36 -4.79 -2.36
C ALA A 41 -13.52 -6.27 -1.96
N ALA A 42 -12.81 -7.15 -2.64
CA ALA A 42 -12.81 -8.58 -2.33
C ALA A 42 -12.15 -8.85 -0.97
N VAL A 43 -11.00 -8.23 -0.69
CA VAL A 43 -10.30 -8.35 0.60
C VAL A 43 -11.16 -7.89 1.76
N SER A 44 -11.83 -6.73 1.63
CA SER A 44 -12.73 -6.22 2.68
C SER A 44 -13.87 -7.17 3.01
N LYS A 45 -14.44 -7.84 2.00
CA LYS A 45 -15.49 -8.85 2.21
C LYS A 45 -14.93 -10.13 2.83
N THR A 46 -13.77 -10.59 2.36
CA THR A 46 -13.10 -11.78 2.90
C THR A 46 -12.75 -11.59 4.38
N ASN A 47 -12.21 -10.43 4.75
CA ASN A 47 -11.83 -10.14 6.14
C ASN A 47 -13.02 -10.06 7.13
N LYS A 48 -14.26 -10.02 6.61
CA LYS A 48 -15.49 -9.98 7.43
C LYS A 48 -16.13 -11.35 7.60
N LEU A 49 -15.51 -12.41 7.09
CA LEU A 49 -16.05 -13.77 7.22
C LEU A 49 -15.86 -14.27 8.65
N ASP A 50 -16.90 -14.83 9.24
CA ASP A 50 -16.95 -15.24 10.66
C ASP A 50 -15.85 -16.24 11.06
N PHE A 51 -15.39 -17.08 10.12
CA PHE A 51 -14.33 -18.05 10.34
C PHE A 51 -12.91 -17.48 10.14
N ILE A 52 -12.76 -16.22 9.69
CA ILE A 52 -11.46 -15.53 9.55
C ILE A 52 -11.23 -14.64 10.75
N LYS A 53 -10.29 -15.02 11.60
CA LYS A 53 -9.86 -14.22 12.75
C LYS A 53 -8.86 -13.15 12.32
N GLU A 54 -7.97 -13.48 11.38
CA GLU A 54 -6.92 -12.58 10.91
C GLU A 54 -6.60 -12.87 9.45
N LEU A 55 -6.54 -11.81 8.65
CA LEU A 55 -6.15 -11.87 7.24
C LEU A 55 -4.93 -10.97 7.01
N ASN A 56 -3.77 -11.59 6.88
CA ASN A 56 -2.50 -10.90 6.65
C ASN A 56 -2.23 -10.73 5.16
N ILE A 57 -1.99 -9.50 4.72
CA ILE A 57 -1.62 -9.17 3.35
C ILE A 57 -0.27 -8.45 3.39
N PRO A 58 0.76 -8.95 2.70
CA PRO A 58 2.06 -8.29 2.68
C PRO A 58 1.99 -6.94 1.95
N PRO A 59 2.91 -6.02 2.23
CA PRO A 59 2.94 -4.68 1.61
C PRO A 59 2.96 -4.68 0.09
N SER A 60 3.61 -5.67 -0.50
CA SER A 60 3.69 -5.90 -1.95
C SER A 60 3.19 -7.30 -2.27
N PRO A 61 1.87 -7.54 -2.29
CA PRO A 61 1.33 -8.88 -2.47
C PRO A 61 1.46 -9.41 -3.89
N GLY A 62 1.63 -8.55 -4.89
CA GLY A 62 1.78 -8.91 -6.31
C GLY A 62 3.23 -9.21 -6.71
N ASP A 63 3.49 -9.19 -8.02
CA ASP A 63 4.78 -9.54 -8.62
C ASP A 63 5.96 -8.70 -8.10
N SER A 64 5.70 -7.44 -7.74
CA SER A 64 6.73 -6.56 -7.13
C SER A 64 7.27 -7.10 -5.80
N GLY A 65 6.50 -7.92 -5.08
CA GLY A 65 6.95 -8.56 -3.85
C GLY A 65 7.82 -9.80 -4.05
N ALA A 66 7.86 -10.36 -5.26
CA ALA A 66 8.63 -11.57 -5.55
C ALA A 66 10.14 -11.38 -5.30
N SER A 67 10.70 -10.21 -5.63
CA SER A 67 12.10 -9.88 -5.38
C SER A 67 12.41 -9.81 -3.88
N ILE A 68 11.52 -9.24 -3.10
CA ILE A 68 11.62 -9.17 -1.64
C ILE A 68 11.55 -10.58 -1.05
N GLY A 69 10.57 -11.39 -1.49
CA GLY A 69 10.42 -12.78 -1.08
C GLY A 69 11.64 -13.64 -1.42
N ALA A 70 12.20 -13.48 -2.61
CA ALA A 70 13.42 -14.19 -3.04
C ALA A 70 14.62 -13.81 -2.18
N ALA A 71 14.78 -12.52 -1.84
CA ALA A 71 15.85 -12.05 -0.96
C ALA A 71 15.71 -12.66 0.45
N TYR A 72 14.51 -12.66 1.02
CA TYR A 72 14.26 -13.30 2.32
C TYR A 72 14.48 -14.82 2.29
N TYR A 73 14.02 -15.48 1.25
CA TYR A 73 14.23 -16.91 1.10
C TYR A 73 15.72 -17.27 1.06
N GLY A 74 16.51 -16.54 0.25
CA GLY A 74 17.95 -16.72 0.17
C GLY A 74 18.65 -16.43 1.51
N PHE A 75 18.22 -15.37 2.20
CA PHE A 75 18.74 -15.02 3.52
C PHE A 75 18.47 -16.14 4.54
N ILE A 76 17.24 -16.62 4.65
CA ILE A 76 16.85 -17.67 5.60
C ILE A 76 17.61 -18.98 5.30
N LYS A 77 17.71 -19.39 4.02
CA LYS A 77 18.47 -20.58 3.63
C LYS A 77 19.95 -20.51 4.00
N ASN A 78 20.56 -19.36 3.84
CA ASN A 78 21.96 -19.17 4.24
C ASN A 78 22.13 -19.18 5.77
N LEU A 79 21.12 -18.71 6.51
CA LEU A 79 21.12 -18.79 7.97
C LEU A 79 21.05 -20.24 8.47
N ASP A 80 20.21 -21.09 7.89
CA ASP A 80 20.06 -22.50 8.29
C ASP A 80 21.36 -23.29 8.06
N ASN A 81 22.23 -22.84 7.14
CA ASN A 81 23.52 -23.42 6.86
C ASN A 81 24.66 -22.90 7.77
N SER A 82 24.43 -21.87 8.58
CA SER A 82 25.40 -21.29 9.51
C SER A 82 24.95 -21.53 10.95
N SER A 83 25.78 -22.20 11.74
CA SER A 83 25.49 -22.67 13.09
C SER A 83 25.24 -21.59 14.17
N ASN A 84 25.04 -20.31 13.82
CA ASN A 84 24.98 -19.19 14.75
C ASN A 84 23.68 -18.35 14.69
N THR A 85 22.50 -18.92 14.40
CA THR A 85 21.38 -18.12 13.88
C THR A 85 20.06 -18.12 14.64
N HIS A 86 20.05 -18.45 15.93
CA HIS A 86 18.79 -18.40 16.71
C HIS A 86 18.20 -16.99 16.89
N ASN A 87 19.00 -15.93 16.78
CA ASN A 87 18.54 -14.55 17.00
C ASN A 87 18.14 -13.78 15.71
N SER A 88 18.50 -14.27 14.53
CA SER A 88 18.30 -13.52 13.28
C SER A 88 16.92 -13.76 12.63
N LYS A 89 16.23 -14.85 12.96
CA LYS A 89 14.90 -15.18 12.39
C LYS A 89 13.80 -14.26 12.87
N ASN A 90 13.98 -13.59 14.02
CA ASN A 90 12.96 -12.71 14.62
C ASN A 90 12.99 -11.26 14.09
N ASN A 91 13.93 -10.91 13.22
CA ASN A 91 14.09 -9.55 12.71
C ASN A 91 13.60 -9.34 11.27
N ILE A 92 12.69 -10.19 10.77
CA ILE A 92 12.03 -9.93 9.51
C ILE A 92 11.03 -8.80 9.74
N ASN A 93 11.46 -7.59 9.46
CA ASN A 93 10.66 -6.39 9.65
C ASN A 93 9.76 -6.17 8.42
N ASN A 94 8.44 -6.26 8.59
CA ASN A 94 7.44 -5.90 7.58
C ASN A 94 7.39 -4.37 7.38
N ASN A 95 8.53 -3.77 7.11
CA ASN A 95 8.62 -2.34 6.91
C ASN A 95 7.97 -1.94 5.57
N LEU A 96 6.89 -1.16 5.65
CA LEU A 96 6.23 -0.54 4.49
C LEU A 96 7.12 0.50 3.78
N PHE A 97 8.16 0.97 4.45
CA PHE A 97 9.03 2.06 4.01
C PHE A 97 10.51 1.64 4.02
N PRO A 98 10.90 0.66 3.19
CA PRO A 98 12.28 0.15 3.17
C PRO A 98 13.25 1.04 2.41
N GLY A 99 12.75 1.96 1.58
CA GLY A 99 13.57 2.82 0.75
C GLY A 99 14.32 3.89 1.55
N LYS A 100 15.32 4.52 0.90
CA LYS A 100 16.10 5.59 1.50
C LYS A 100 15.29 6.89 1.59
N ALA A 101 15.48 7.64 2.66
CA ALA A 101 14.96 9.00 2.76
C ALA A 101 15.69 9.92 1.74
N PRO A 102 15.00 10.96 1.20
CA PRO A 102 15.66 11.93 0.33
C PRO A 102 16.75 12.68 1.10
N SER A 103 17.85 12.99 0.41
CA SER A 103 18.92 13.85 0.92
C SER A 103 18.81 15.26 0.31
N ASN A 104 19.55 16.22 0.86
CA ASN A 104 19.60 17.56 0.28
C ASN A 104 20.19 17.56 -1.14
N GLU A 105 21.01 16.58 -1.48
CA GLU A 105 21.62 16.43 -2.81
C GLU A 105 20.59 16.03 -3.88
N ASP A 106 19.49 15.35 -3.49
CA ASP A 106 18.42 14.95 -4.40
C ASP A 106 17.60 16.15 -4.92
N PHE A 107 17.78 17.35 -4.34
CA PHE A 107 17.02 18.57 -4.64
C PHE A 107 17.91 19.71 -5.17
N PHE A 108 19.06 19.38 -5.72
CA PHE A 108 20.14 20.32 -6.02
C PHE A 108 19.73 21.51 -6.91
N ASP A 109 18.82 21.32 -7.85
CA ASP A 109 18.39 22.36 -8.80
C ASP A 109 17.01 22.96 -8.47
N LEU A 110 16.42 22.64 -7.31
CA LEU A 110 15.11 23.13 -6.95
C LEU A 110 15.18 24.32 -5.99
N VAL A 111 14.50 25.40 -6.36
CA VAL A 111 14.24 26.52 -5.43
C VAL A 111 13.06 26.15 -4.56
N PHE A 112 13.25 26.06 -3.24
CA PHE A 112 12.19 25.72 -2.28
C PHE A 112 12.30 26.57 -1.02
N GLU A 113 11.14 26.81 -0.41
CA GLU A 113 11.04 27.41 0.92
C GLU A 113 11.30 26.33 1.97
N LYS A 114 12.29 26.57 2.85
CA LYS A 114 12.57 25.66 3.96
C LYS A 114 11.62 25.96 5.11
N ILE A 115 10.67 25.06 5.35
CA ILE A 115 9.80 25.11 6.51
C ILE A 115 10.46 24.30 7.64
N ALA A 116 10.91 24.99 8.68
CA ALA A 116 11.73 24.39 9.75
C ALA A 116 10.93 23.51 10.73
N ASP A 117 9.65 23.81 10.92
CA ASP A 117 8.77 23.09 11.87
C ASP A 117 7.83 22.14 11.14
N LYS A 118 7.79 20.90 11.62
CA LYS A 118 6.95 19.84 11.08
C LYS A 118 5.44 20.16 11.17
N ASN A 119 5.01 20.86 12.22
CA ASN A 119 3.61 21.25 12.37
C ASN A 119 3.23 22.29 11.32
N ASN A 120 4.11 23.26 11.05
CA ASN A 120 3.92 24.24 10.00
C ASN A 120 3.81 23.60 8.60
N ILE A 121 4.53 22.50 8.34
CA ILE A 121 4.41 21.76 7.07
C ILE A 121 3.00 21.16 6.92
N ILE A 122 2.46 20.58 7.98
CA ILE A 122 1.12 19.96 7.98
C ILE A 122 0.04 21.03 7.74
N GLU A 123 0.11 22.13 8.50
CA GLU A 123 -0.83 23.25 8.35
C GLU A 123 -0.77 23.87 6.96
N LYS A 124 0.44 24.14 6.47
CA LYS A 124 0.66 24.69 5.13
C LYS A 124 0.15 23.76 4.03
N THR A 125 0.36 22.47 4.17
CA THR A 125 -0.16 21.46 3.24
C THR A 125 -1.70 21.45 3.24
N ALA A 126 -2.32 21.50 4.43
CA ALA A 126 -3.77 21.55 4.56
C ALA A 126 -4.35 22.83 3.94
N GLU A 127 -3.71 23.99 4.17
CA GLU A 127 -4.07 25.27 3.56
C GLU A 127 -4.05 25.18 2.02
N ILE A 128 -2.95 24.69 1.43
CA ILE A 128 -2.82 24.55 -0.01
C ILE A 128 -3.88 23.62 -0.59
N ILE A 129 -4.16 22.48 0.07
CA ILE A 129 -5.22 21.56 -0.37
C ILE A 129 -6.61 22.20 -0.26
N SER A 130 -6.86 22.98 0.79
CA SER A 130 -8.15 23.68 0.98
C SER A 130 -8.42 24.72 -0.11
N THR A 131 -7.40 25.29 -0.69
CA THR A 131 -7.50 26.21 -1.84
C THR A 131 -7.61 25.50 -3.20
N ASN A 132 -7.91 24.20 -3.20
CA ASN A 132 -8.03 23.37 -4.41
C ASN A 132 -6.76 23.30 -5.25
N GLN A 133 -5.62 23.16 -4.60
CA GLN A 133 -4.34 22.90 -5.25
C GLN A 133 -3.89 21.45 -5.03
N ILE A 134 -2.96 20.99 -5.87
CA ILE A 134 -2.36 19.65 -5.77
C ILE A 134 -0.98 19.81 -5.09
N VAL A 135 -0.76 18.99 -4.07
CA VAL A 135 0.51 18.94 -3.34
C VAL A 135 1.25 17.65 -3.67
N ALA A 136 2.53 17.75 -4.02
CA ALA A 136 3.43 16.61 -4.11
C ALA A 136 4.14 16.43 -2.76
N THR A 137 4.06 15.23 -2.19
CA THR A 137 4.76 14.89 -0.95
C THR A 137 6.03 14.09 -1.25
N CYS A 138 7.12 14.48 -0.60
CA CYS A 138 8.37 13.73 -0.58
C CYS A 138 8.87 13.73 0.87
N TYR A 139 8.46 12.71 1.62
CA TYR A 139 8.65 12.66 3.06
C TYR A 139 9.29 11.32 3.48
N SER A 140 10.28 11.38 4.37
CA SER A 140 10.90 10.20 4.97
C SER A 140 11.31 9.12 3.94
N ASN A 141 11.36 7.88 4.32
CA ASN A 141 11.74 6.75 3.48
C ASN A 141 10.70 6.47 2.39
N ILE A 142 11.15 5.97 1.24
CA ILE A 142 10.27 5.58 0.14
C ILE A 142 9.42 4.37 0.56
N GLU A 143 8.11 4.46 0.30
CA GLU A 143 7.19 3.35 0.50
C GLU A 143 7.41 2.24 -0.54
N THR A 144 7.11 1.00 -0.14
CA THR A 144 7.04 -0.15 -1.05
C THR A 144 5.59 -0.54 -1.33
N GLY A 145 5.38 -1.23 -2.45
CA GLY A 145 4.07 -1.72 -2.84
C GLY A 145 3.38 -0.90 -3.92
N PRO A 146 2.21 -1.37 -4.39
CA PRO A 146 1.51 -0.80 -5.54
C PRO A 146 0.71 0.46 -5.20
N ARG A 147 0.64 0.86 -3.94
CA ARG A 147 -0.16 1.99 -3.46
C ARG A 147 0.72 3.09 -2.91
N ALA A 148 0.32 4.34 -3.18
CA ALA A 148 0.88 5.51 -2.53
C ALA A 148 0.39 5.56 -1.06
N LEU A 149 1.32 5.77 -0.13
CA LEU A 149 1.06 5.79 1.31
C LEU A 149 1.40 7.14 1.96
N GLY A 150 1.52 8.19 1.15
CA GLY A 150 1.77 9.56 1.61
C GLY A 150 3.22 10.02 1.52
N HIS A 151 4.20 9.12 1.39
CA HIS A 151 5.62 9.49 1.37
C HIS A 151 6.09 9.99 0.00
N ARG A 152 5.62 9.38 -1.09
CA ARG A 152 5.84 9.81 -2.49
C ARG A 152 4.48 9.87 -3.17
N SER A 153 3.70 10.89 -2.83
CA SER A 153 2.30 10.97 -3.20
C SER A 153 1.95 12.32 -3.79
N LEU A 154 0.92 12.32 -4.66
CA LEU A 154 0.21 13.53 -5.05
C LEU A 154 -1.12 13.55 -4.30
N ILE A 155 -1.36 14.61 -3.54
CA ILE A 155 -2.52 14.76 -2.68
C ILE A 155 -3.34 15.98 -3.15
N CYS A 156 -4.65 15.84 -3.18
CA CYS A 156 -5.56 16.94 -3.51
C CYS A 156 -6.89 16.80 -2.77
N ASN A 157 -7.71 17.84 -2.84
CA ASN A 157 -9.05 17.86 -2.26
C ASN A 157 -9.95 16.81 -2.95
N ALA A 158 -10.42 15.82 -2.19
CA ALA A 158 -11.26 14.74 -2.69
C ALA A 158 -12.69 15.18 -3.10
N HIS A 159 -13.15 16.35 -2.64
CA HIS A 159 -14.46 16.90 -3.01
C HIS A 159 -14.45 17.64 -4.35
N ASN A 160 -13.29 17.87 -4.96
CA ASN A 160 -13.16 18.55 -6.23
C ASN A 160 -12.92 17.55 -7.37
N ALA A 161 -13.99 17.20 -8.10
CA ALA A 161 -13.94 16.23 -9.20
C ALA A 161 -13.05 16.68 -10.37
N ASP A 162 -13.01 17.98 -10.68
CA ASP A 162 -12.19 18.51 -11.76
C ASP A 162 -10.69 18.39 -11.41
N LEU A 163 -10.35 18.63 -10.14
CA LEU A 163 -8.99 18.47 -9.65
C LEU A 163 -8.52 17.01 -9.71
N ILE A 164 -9.41 16.06 -9.36
CA ILE A 164 -9.13 14.62 -9.50
C ILE A 164 -8.93 14.24 -10.97
N LYS A 165 -9.70 14.85 -11.88
CA LYS A 165 -9.52 14.66 -13.32
C LYS A 165 -8.17 15.17 -13.79
N ILE A 166 -7.80 16.41 -13.46
CA ILE A 166 -6.49 17.00 -13.78
C ILE A 166 -5.36 16.14 -13.24
N LEU A 167 -5.46 15.69 -11.97
CA LEU A 167 -4.47 14.80 -11.36
C LEU A 167 -4.31 13.51 -12.15
N SER A 168 -5.39 12.91 -12.63
CA SER A 168 -5.38 11.64 -13.34
C SER A 168 -4.91 11.78 -14.79
N THR A 169 -5.52 12.71 -15.56
CA THR A 169 -5.26 12.83 -17.01
C THR A 169 -4.04 13.67 -17.34
N ASP A 170 -3.86 14.81 -16.70
CA ASP A 170 -2.87 15.79 -17.10
C ASP A 170 -1.54 15.59 -16.40
N ILE A 171 -1.57 15.23 -15.14
CA ILE A 171 -0.35 15.00 -14.34
C ILE A 171 0.09 13.54 -14.45
N LYS A 172 -0.79 12.59 -14.10
CA LYS A 172 -0.42 11.16 -14.09
C LYS A 172 -0.55 10.48 -15.47
N LYS A 173 -1.07 11.17 -16.48
CA LYS A 173 -1.24 10.65 -17.86
C LYS A 173 -1.90 9.28 -17.92
N ARG A 174 -2.96 9.08 -17.14
CA ARG A 174 -3.69 7.80 -17.05
C ARG A 174 -5.18 7.96 -17.32
N ASN A 175 -5.85 6.86 -17.64
CA ASN A 175 -7.29 6.85 -17.90
C ASN A 175 -8.12 7.18 -16.65
N LEU A 176 -9.20 7.92 -16.82
CA LEU A 176 -10.10 8.36 -15.74
C LEU A 176 -10.77 7.21 -14.98
N PHE A 177 -10.95 6.04 -15.59
CA PHE A 177 -11.57 4.90 -14.92
C PHE A 177 -10.69 4.31 -13.81
N ARG A 178 -9.42 4.69 -13.71
CA ARG A 178 -8.53 4.25 -12.64
C ARG A 178 -8.80 5.10 -11.38
N PRO A 179 -9.28 4.49 -10.29
CA PRO A 179 -9.60 5.25 -9.08
C PRO A 179 -8.36 5.84 -8.42
N THR A 180 -8.56 6.94 -7.73
CA THR A 180 -7.61 7.48 -6.75
C THR A 180 -7.88 6.85 -5.39
N ALA A 181 -6.83 6.69 -4.57
CA ALA A 181 -7.00 6.19 -3.21
C ALA A 181 -7.41 7.34 -2.28
N PRO A 182 -8.53 7.23 -1.54
CA PRO A 182 -8.88 8.22 -0.55
C PRO A 182 -8.00 8.10 0.70
N VAL A 183 -7.68 9.24 1.31
CA VAL A 183 -7.13 9.30 2.67
C VAL A 183 -8.29 9.59 3.61
N VAL A 184 -8.48 8.73 4.60
CA VAL A 184 -9.57 8.84 5.58
C VAL A 184 -9.01 8.81 6.99
N LEU A 185 -9.74 9.40 7.94
CA LEU A 185 -9.40 9.29 9.35
C LEU A 185 -9.57 7.83 9.81
N LYS A 186 -8.69 7.38 10.69
CA LYS A 186 -8.68 5.99 11.19
C LYS A 186 -10.00 5.58 11.84
N ASP A 187 -10.70 6.53 12.46
CA ASP A 187 -11.93 6.29 13.23
C ASP A 187 -13.20 6.53 12.42
N LYS A 188 -13.09 6.72 11.10
CA LYS A 188 -14.17 6.90 10.13
C LYS A 188 -14.17 5.72 9.12
#